data_a4b24445162a2fbae88697ac0905dacf
#
_entry.id   a4b24445162a2fbae88697ac0905dacf
#
_cell.length_a   1.000
_cell.length_b   1.000
_cell.length_c   1.000
_cell.angle_alpha   90.00
_cell.angle_beta   90.00
_cell.angle_gamma   90.00
#
_symmetry.space_group_name_H-M   'P 1'
#
loop_
_entity.id
_entity.type
_entity.pdbx_description
1 polymer ?
#
loop_
_entity_poly.entity_id
_entity_poly.type
_entity_poly.pdbx_seq_one_letter_code
_entity_poly.pdbx_strand_id
1 'polypeptide(L)'
;MQITNVLRTIVLVSCLFCNTVFAQQENLSQLAEQAMYKATKFMVDSVSTNGGYVWYYLPDLSRRWGEMEAYKTMIWVQDGGTVSTGHMLLDAYRVTGNEYFYQAAEKAAAAMIWGQSNEGGWNYMIDFAGDRSLTKWYATIGKNGWRLEEFQHYYGNNTFDDDVTSDAARFLLRLYLEKLDPKYKPALDKAINFILKSQYVNGGWPQRYPLKYDFNKAGHPDYSSFYTFNDDVIGENVLFLIQCYQTLGEQRFLDPIKRGMNFYLISQKKNGAWGQQYNMKMEVAGARTYEPAAYLPRTTLSNSLMLLRFYQFTGDRKFLTHIPDAIKWLEKVKLPERMTQNGRYTNSLFIDPISDKPVFVHRKGSNVKYGYYYTDTSDSKLLGHMQGKGNIDIKHLKDEYARVSALSTEEATKDSPLIPGMFEGRRTPQYFYQLSRLERFENDGDVSETRVKEVINALDSENRWLVKHVMISNPYIGDGENKEPTDEFASTTVGDKTDTSPYRDMSEQQYISTPVYIRNMNLLINYLKSIKKTNVK
;
A
#
# COMPACT_ATOMS: atom_id res chain seq x y z
N MET A 1 41.10 0.78 -54.59
CA MET A 1 41.54 -0.23 -53.59
C MET A 1 41.60 0.28 -52.13
N GLN A 2 41.61 1.59 -51.85
CA GLN A 2 41.64 2.14 -50.47
C GLN A 2 40.24 2.27 -49.81
N ILE A 3 39.17 2.50 -50.53
CA ILE A 3 37.81 2.70 -49.99
C ILE A 3 37.21 1.40 -49.44
N THR A 4 37.52 0.26 -50.06
CA THR A 4 37.02 -1.06 -49.63
C THR A 4 37.63 -1.56 -48.32
N ASN A 5 38.85 -1.14 -47.99
CA ASN A 5 39.51 -1.52 -46.74
C ASN A 5 38.97 -0.70 -45.53
N VAL A 6 38.60 0.56 -45.73
CA VAL A 6 38.01 1.42 -44.66
C VAL A 6 36.62 0.93 -44.27
N LEU A 7 35.79 0.56 -45.22
CA LEU A 7 34.47 -0.02 -44.93
C LEU A 7 34.54 -1.37 -44.20
N ARG A 8 35.48 -2.24 -44.58
CA ARG A 8 35.70 -3.52 -43.86
C ARG A 8 36.19 -3.32 -42.43
N THR A 9 37.04 -2.34 -42.17
CA THR A 9 37.52 -2.02 -40.84
C THR A 9 36.42 -1.42 -39.96
N ILE A 10 35.55 -0.56 -40.48
CA ILE A 10 34.41 0.02 -39.77
C ILE A 10 33.37 -1.05 -39.43
N VAL A 11 33.07 -1.97 -40.31
CA VAL A 11 32.15 -3.09 -40.04
C VAL A 11 32.72 -4.06 -39.00
N LEU A 12 34.03 -4.38 -39.06
CA LEU A 12 34.68 -5.24 -38.09
C LEU A 12 34.74 -4.59 -36.68
N VAL A 13 35.00 -3.29 -36.59
CA VAL A 13 35.02 -2.57 -35.33
C VAL A 13 33.62 -2.45 -34.72
N SER A 14 32.60 -2.17 -35.54
CA SER A 14 31.19 -2.16 -35.06
C SER A 14 30.70 -3.55 -34.63
N CYS A 15 31.07 -4.63 -35.31
CA CYS A 15 30.75 -5.99 -34.87
C CYS A 15 31.48 -6.40 -33.57
N LEU A 16 32.73 -5.97 -33.40
CA LEU A 16 33.46 -6.21 -32.13
C LEU A 16 32.87 -5.42 -30.96
N PHE A 17 32.50 -4.15 -31.17
CA PHE A 17 31.81 -3.35 -30.14
C PHE A 17 30.44 -3.92 -29.79
N CYS A 18 29.61 -4.34 -30.77
CA CYS A 18 28.36 -5.03 -30.50
C CYS A 18 28.56 -6.31 -29.68
N ASN A 19 29.49 -7.17 -30.06
CA ASN A 19 29.76 -8.42 -29.36
C ASN A 19 30.27 -8.20 -27.93
N THR A 20 31.09 -7.18 -27.68
CA THR A 20 31.57 -6.87 -26.32
C THR A 20 30.45 -6.29 -25.43
N VAL A 21 29.57 -5.45 -25.96
CA VAL A 21 28.42 -4.90 -25.24
C VAL A 21 27.43 -6.02 -24.91
N PHE A 22 27.11 -6.90 -25.85
CA PHE A 22 26.23 -8.06 -25.61
C PHE A 22 26.81 -9.02 -24.56
N ALA A 23 28.09 -9.36 -24.64
CA ALA A 23 28.75 -10.23 -23.68
C ALA A 23 28.79 -9.60 -22.26
N GLN A 24 28.99 -8.30 -22.16
CA GLN A 24 28.98 -7.58 -20.88
C GLN A 24 27.58 -7.51 -20.28
N GLN A 25 26.55 -7.29 -21.10
CA GLN A 25 25.16 -7.25 -20.68
C GLN A 25 24.67 -8.64 -20.25
N GLU A 26 25.05 -9.69 -20.96
CA GLU A 26 24.74 -11.08 -20.60
C GLU A 26 25.36 -11.46 -19.25
N ASN A 27 26.62 -11.06 -19.00
CA ASN A 27 27.29 -11.26 -17.72
C ASN A 27 26.57 -10.53 -16.57
N LEU A 28 26.17 -9.26 -16.77
CA LEU A 28 25.47 -8.48 -15.75
C LEU A 28 24.08 -9.06 -15.45
N SER A 29 23.37 -9.58 -16.46
CA SER A 29 22.09 -10.27 -16.27
C SER A 29 22.24 -11.51 -15.38
N GLN A 30 23.26 -12.33 -15.65
CA GLN A 30 23.55 -13.52 -14.83
C GLN A 30 23.92 -13.14 -13.40
N LEU A 31 24.71 -12.09 -13.21
CA LEU A 31 25.06 -11.57 -11.87
C LEU A 31 23.83 -11.07 -11.14
N ALA A 32 22.92 -10.38 -11.83
CA ALA A 32 21.66 -9.92 -11.26
C ALA A 32 20.78 -11.10 -10.78
N GLU A 33 20.60 -12.12 -11.63
CA GLU A 33 19.85 -13.33 -11.26
C GLU A 33 20.50 -14.08 -10.08
N GLN A 34 21.83 -14.18 -10.04
CA GLN A 34 22.54 -14.77 -8.91
C GLN A 34 22.36 -13.97 -7.62
N ALA A 35 22.42 -12.64 -7.68
CA ALA A 35 22.19 -11.78 -6.52
C ALA A 35 20.76 -11.94 -6.00
N MET A 36 19.77 -11.94 -6.89
CA MET A 36 18.36 -12.19 -6.55
C MET A 36 18.20 -13.55 -5.85
N TYR A 37 18.78 -14.61 -6.42
CA TYR A 37 18.69 -15.95 -5.85
C TYR A 37 19.34 -16.04 -4.45
N LYS A 38 20.55 -15.51 -4.29
CA LYS A 38 21.28 -15.53 -3.02
C LYS A 38 20.55 -14.77 -1.92
N ALA A 39 20.10 -13.55 -2.23
CA ALA A 39 19.34 -12.73 -1.28
C ALA A 39 18.00 -13.41 -0.89
N THR A 40 17.29 -13.96 -1.87
CA THR A 40 16.04 -14.69 -1.61
C THR A 40 16.29 -15.93 -0.76
N LYS A 41 17.37 -16.67 -1.03
CA LYS A 41 17.72 -17.84 -0.23
C LYS A 41 17.98 -17.47 1.23
N PHE A 42 18.72 -16.39 1.48
CA PHE A 42 18.94 -15.87 2.83
C PHE A 42 17.60 -15.50 3.50
N MET A 43 16.73 -14.74 2.82
CA MET A 43 15.43 -14.33 3.37
C MET A 43 14.54 -15.54 3.68
N VAL A 44 14.50 -16.54 2.82
CA VAL A 44 13.67 -17.75 3.01
C VAL A 44 14.20 -18.63 4.12
N ASP A 45 15.52 -18.90 4.14
CA ASP A 45 16.10 -19.92 5.02
C ASP A 45 16.40 -19.40 6.43
N SER A 46 16.71 -18.08 6.56
CA SER A 46 17.17 -17.50 7.83
C SER A 46 16.20 -16.51 8.45
N VAL A 47 15.48 -15.72 7.64
CA VAL A 47 14.68 -14.60 8.14
C VAL A 47 13.20 -14.95 8.29
N SER A 48 12.65 -15.73 7.35
CA SER A 48 11.21 -16.02 7.32
C SER A 48 10.71 -16.75 8.57
N THR A 49 9.50 -16.39 8.99
CA THR A 49 8.75 -17.13 10.01
C THR A 49 7.62 -17.89 9.31
N ASN A 50 7.74 -19.21 9.19
CA ASN A 50 6.77 -20.06 8.48
C ASN A 50 6.45 -19.56 7.05
N GLY A 51 7.42 -18.95 6.36
CA GLY A 51 7.27 -18.39 5.02
C GLY A 51 6.85 -16.93 4.96
N GLY A 52 6.50 -16.31 6.08
CA GLY A 52 6.12 -14.90 6.14
C GLY A 52 7.20 -14.00 6.74
N TYR A 53 6.98 -12.69 6.66
CA TYR A 53 7.95 -11.66 6.99
C TYR A 53 7.31 -10.51 7.77
N VAL A 54 8.11 -9.87 8.63
CA VAL A 54 7.86 -8.51 9.14
C VAL A 54 8.72 -7.51 8.37
N TRP A 55 8.65 -6.22 8.71
CA TRP A 55 9.34 -5.17 7.95
C TRP A 55 10.83 -5.08 8.24
N TYR A 56 11.23 -5.21 9.52
CA TYR A 56 12.62 -5.01 9.96
C TYR A 56 13.05 -6.04 10.98
N TYR A 57 14.34 -6.37 10.94
CA TYR A 57 14.97 -7.29 11.88
C TYR A 57 16.34 -6.76 12.27
N LEU A 58 16.78 -7.03 13.50
CA LEU A 58 18.20 -6.93 13.81
C LEU A 58 18.99 -8.00 13.03
N PRO A 59 20.27 -7.75 12.72
CA PRO A 59 21.08 -8.71 11.96
C PRO A 59 21.21 -10.08 12.63
N ASP A 60 21.14 -10.13 13.96
CA ASP A 60 21.17 -11.36 14.77
C ASP A 60 19.77 -12.00 14.95
N LEU A 61 18.73 -11.42 14.34
CA LEU A 61 17.33 -11.85 14.40
C LEU A 61 16.74 -11.89 15.82
N SER A 62 17.40 -11.27 16.80
CA SER A 62 16.93 -11.25 18.20
C SER A 62 15.66 -10.45 18.38
N ARG A 63 15.47 -9.37 17.61
CA ARG A 63 14.28 -8.49 17.61
C ARG A 63 13.81 -8.21 16.19
N ARG A 64 12.51 -7.95 16.05
CA ARG A 64 11.85 -7.68 14.77
C ARG A 64 10.65 -6.76 14.92
N TRP A 65 10.30 -6.05 13.85
CA TRP A 65 9.22 -5.07 13.80
C TRP A 65 8.45 -5.13 12.49
N GLY A 66 7.11 -5.05 12.59
CA GLY A 66 6.26 -4.46 11.57
C GLY A 66 6.10 -2.98 11.89
N GLU A 67 4.89 -2.46 11.97
CA GLU A 67 4.65 -1.12 12.51
C GLU A 67 5.03 -0.99 13.98
N MET A 68 4.94 -2.09 14.71
CA MET A 68 5.36 -2.21 16.09
C MET A 68 6.25 -3.43 16.28
N GLU A 69 6.89 -3.56 17.44
CA GLU A 69 7.69 -4.74 17.76
C GLU A 69 6.84 -6.01 17.70
N ALA A 70 7.35 -7.04 17.04
CA ALA A 70 6.67 -8.30 16.83
C ALA A 70 7.34 -9.44 17.62
N TYR A 71 6.56 -10.43 18.05
CA TYR A 71 7.10 -11.68 18.55
C TYR A 71 7.79 -12.49 17.45
N LYS A 72 8.68 -13.39 17.82
CA LYS A 72 9.38 -14.28 16.85
C LYS A 72 8.43 -15.15 16.03
N THR A 73 7.23 -15.40 16.54
CA THR A 73 6.18 -16.19 15.91
C THR A 73 5.26 -15.38 15.00
N MET A 74 5.49 -14.06 14.88
CA MET A 74 4.62 -13.16 14.13
C MET A 74 5.18 -12.83 12.75
N ILE A 75 4.25 -12.63 11.82
CA ILE A 75 4.48 -12.04 10.50
C ILE A 75 3.53 -10.86 10.28
N TRP A 76 3.89 -9.97 9.36
CA TRP A 76 3.11 -8.79 9.00
C TRP A 76 2.45 -8.96 7.63
N VAL A 77 1.16 -8.69 7.54
CA VAL A 77 0.38 -8.80 6.29
C VAL A 77 0.47 -7.53 5.47
N GLN A 78 0.41 -6.36 6.14
CA GLN A 78 0.51 -5.04 5.52
C GLN A 78 1.69 -4.94 4.56
N ASP A 79 1.55 -3.98 3.66
CA ASP A 79 2.54 -3.61 2.65
C ASP A 79 3.97 -3.48 3.22
N GLY A 80 4.97 -3.99 2.47
CA GLY A 80 6.35 -4.14 2.95
C GLY A 80 6.62 -5.42 3.72
N GLY A 81 5.59 -6.22 4.03
CA GLY A 81 5.67 -7.49 4.72
C GLY A 81 5.51 -8.71 3.80
N THR A 82 4.72 -9.67 4.28
CA THR A 82 4.56 -11.00 3.64
C THR A 82 3.93 -10.93 2.26
N VAL A 83 2.83 -10.17 2.10
CA VAL A 83 2.08 -10.10 0.84
C VAL A 83 2.92 -9.46 -0.26
N SER A 84 3.55 -8.34 0.02
CA SER A 84 4.43 -7.64 -0.94
C SER A 84 5.62 -8.50 -1.35
N THR A 85 6.20 -9.25 -0.40
CA THR A 85 7.27 -10.23 -0.71
C THR A 85 6.75 -11.30 -1.66
N GLY A 86 5.55 -11.84 -1.42
CA GLY A 86 4.93 -12.84 -2.29
C GLY A 86 4.73 -12.35 -3.72
N HIS A 87 4.23 -11.13 -3.90
CA HIS A 87 4.07 -10.51 -5.21
C HIS A 87 5.40 -10.34 -5.94
N MET A 88 6.41 -9.81 -5.27
CA MET A 88 7.75 -9.61 -5.83
C MET A 88 8.38 -10.94 -6.25
N LEU A 89 8.21 -12.01 -5.46
CA LEU A 89 8.72 -13.35 -5.80
C LEU A 89 8.08 -13.92 -7.06
N LEU A 90 6.78 -13.67 -7.29
CA LEU A 90 6.12 -14.04 -8.54
C LEU A 90 6.66 -13.24 -9.73
N ASP A 91 7.02 -11.97 -9.53
CA ASP A 91 7.68 -11.18 -10.58
C ASP A 91 9.08 -11.69 -10.90
N ALA A 92 9.84 -12.08 -9.87
CA ALA A 92 11.15 -12.71 -10.04
C ALA A 92 11.04 -14.03 -10.81
N TYR A 93 10.06 -14.88 -10.47
CA TYR A 93 9.77 -16.10 -11.22
C TYR A 93 9.48 -15.83 -12.70
N ARG A 94 8.62 -14.85 -12.99
CA ARG A 94 8.25 -14.52 -14.38
C ARG A 94 9.40 -14.03 -15.22
N VAL A 95 10.29 -13.24 -14.63
CA VAL A 95 11.41 -12.68 -15.37
C VAL A 95 12.56 -13.67 -15.54
N THR A 96 12.78 -14.57 -14.56
CA THR A 96 13.91 -15.51 -14.59
C THR A 96 13.53 -16.90 -15.09
N GLY A 97 12.28 -17.33 -14.88
CA GLY A 97 11.84 -18.72 -15.08
C GLY A 97 12.33 -19.66 -13.97
N ASN A 98 12.99 -19.14 -12.93
CA ASN A 98 13.55 -19.96 -11.86
C ASN A 98 12.47 -20.35 -10.84
N GLU A 99 12.14 -21.64 -10.79
CA GLU A 99 11.12 -22.23 -9.93
C GLU A 99 11.36 -21.97 -8.43
N TYR A 100 12.57 -21.69 -8.00
CA TYR A 100 12.87 -21.36 -6.61
C TYR A 100 12.08 -20.13 -6.12
N PHE A 101 11.93 -19.10 -6.96
CA PHE A 101 11.14 -17.93 -6.61
C PHE A 101 9.65 -18.24 -6.51
N TYR A 102 9.13 -19.11 -7.38
CA TYR A 102 7.75 -19.57 -7.28
C TYR A 102 7.52 -20.35 -5.98
N GLN A 103 8.42 -21.29 -5.65
CA GLN A 103 8.35 -22.04 -4.39
C GLN A 103 8.46 -21.15 -3.15
N ALA A 104 9.26 -20.09 -3.20
CA ALA A 104 9.33 -19.09 -2.13
C ALA A 104 8.01 -18.31 -2.00
N ALA A 105 7.36 -17.95 -3.11
CA ALA A 105 6.03 -17.34 -3.09
C ALA A 105 4.96 -18.31 -2.54
N GLU A 106 5.05 -19.61 -2.84
CA GLU A 106 4.16 -20.62 -2.26
C GLU A 106 4.29 -20.71 -0.73
N LYS A 107 5.51 -20.56 -0.19
CA LYS A 107 5.71 -20.51 1.27
C LYS A 107 5.03 -19.28 1.89
N ALA A 108 5.15 -18.12 1.25
CA ALA A 108 4.45 -16.92 1.70
C ALA A 108 2.93 -17.10 1.63
N ALA A 109 2.41 -17.70 0.57
CA ALA A 109 1.00 -18.02 0.44
C ALA A 109 0.52 -19.04 1.49
N ALA A 110 1.31 -20.04 1.82
CA ALA A 110 0.98 -20.99 2.88
C ALA A 110 0.84 -20.30 4.24
N ALA A 111 1.72 -19.34 4.55
CA ALA A 111 1.61 -18.50 5.74
C ALA A 111 0.32 -17.67 5.75
N MET A 112 -0.03 -17.08 4.61
CA MET A 112 -1.27 -16.30 4.45
C MET A 112 -2.52 -17.18 4.59
N ILE A 113 -2.53 -18.37 3.98
CA ILE A 113 -3.65 -19.32 4.07
C ILE A 113 -3.82 -19.84 5.50
N TRP A 114 -2.72 -20.11 6.21
CA TRP A 114 -2.77 -20.49 7.62
C TRP A 114 -3.41 -19.38 8.49
N GLY A 115 -3.04 -18.13 8.26
CA GLY A 115 -3.53 -16.98 9.02
C GLY A 115 -4.88 -16.43 8.55
N GLN A 116 -5.46 -17.01 7.49
CA GLN A 116 -6.78 -16.60 7.01
C GLN A 116 -7.86 -16.93 8.06
N SER A 117 -8.60 -15.93 8.49
CA SER A 117 -9.67 -16.12 9.48
C SER A 117 -10.77 -17.07 8.96
N ASN A 118 -11.60 -17.57 9.87
CA ASN A 118 -12.76 -18.37 9.49
C ASN A 118 -13.73 -17.61 8.58
N GLU A 119 -13.79 -16.29 8.68
CA GLU A 119 -14.60 -15.42 7.85
C GLU A 119 -14.01 -15.19 6.45
N GLY A 120 -12.70 -15.33 6.28
CA GLY A 120 -12.02 -15.24 4.98
C GLY A 120 -11.08 -14.05 4.80
N GLY A 121 -11.05 -13.11 5.74
CA GLY A 121 -10.16 -11.95 5.72
C GLY A 121 -8.89 -12.14 6.57
N TRP A 122 -8.16 -11.04 6.75
CA TRP A 122 -6.94 -10.99 7.56
C TRP A 122 -6.92 -9.77 8.47
N ASN A 123 -6.07 -9.85 9.51
CA ASN A 123 -5.66 -8.71 10.31
C ASN A 123 -4.24 -8.25 9.87
N TYR A 124 -3.74 -7.15 10.42
CA TYR A 124 -2.41 -6.59 10.10
C TYR A 124 -1.26 -7.59 10.29
N MET A 125 -1.38 -8.49 11.24
CA MET A 125 -0.39 -9.51 11.55
C MET A 125 -1.03 -10.87 11.80
N ILE A 126 -0.22 -11.90 11.62
CA ILE A 126 -0.52 -13.29 11.96
C ILE A 126 0.47 -13.74 13.03
N ASP A 127 -0.01 -14.36 14.10
CA ASP A 127 0.83 -14.98 15.13
C ASP A 127 0.67 -16.50 15.11
N PHE A 128 1.71 -17.21 14.70
CA PHE A 128 1.71 -18.68 14.65
C PHE A 128 1.64 -19.34 16.02
N ALA A 129 1.85 -18.60 17.11
CA ALA A 129 1.58 -19.08 18.46
C ALA A 129 0.08 -19.05 18.82
N GLY A 130 -0.77 -18.53 17.91
CA GLY A 130 -2.22 -18.57 18.01
C GLY A 130 -2.83 -17.35 18.70
N ASP A 131 -4.15 -17.34 18.75
CA ASP A 131 -4.98 -16.21 19.17
C ASP A 131 -4.69 -15.73 20.61
N ARG A 132 -4.38 -16.64 21.53
CA ARG A 132 -4.00 -16.26 22.90
C ARG A 132 -2.72 -15.43 22.93
N SER A 133 -1.73 -15.76 22.11
CA SER A 133 -0.48 -15.00 22.00
C SER A 133 -0.74 -13.64 21.36
N LEU A 134 -1.52 -13.60 20.30
CA LEU A 134 -1.91 -12.36 19.63
C LEU A 134 -2.68 -11.42 20.57
N THR A 135 -3.65 -11.93 21.32
CA THR A 135 -4.39 -11.14 22.33
C THR A 135 -3.44 -10.58 23.40
N LYS A 136 -2.46 -11.39 23.86
CA LYS A 136 -1.43 -10.93 24.79
C LYS A 136 -0.58 -9.81 24.18
N TRP A 137 -0.22 -9.91 22.89
CA TRP A 137 0.53 -8.87 22.20
C TRP A 137 -0.23 -7.53 22.20
N TYR A 138 -1.53 -7.54 21.87
CA TYR A 138 -2.39 -6.35 21.96
C TYR A 138 -2.45 -5.78 23.39
N ALA A 139 -2.53 -6.64 24.40
CA ALA A 139 -2.60 -6.23 25.81
C ALA A 139 -1.27 -5.73 26.39
N THR A 140 -0.15 -5.97 25.73
CA THR A 140 1.19 -5.58 26.17
C THR A 140 1.85 -4.57 25.23
N ILE A 141 2.33 -5.01 24.09
CA ILE A 141 3.02 -4.16 23.12
C ILE A 141 2.03 -3.21 22.44
N GLY A 142 0.93 -3.76 21.91
CA GLY A 142 -0.06 -3.00 21.14
C GLY A 142 -0.66 -1.83 21.92
N LYS A 143 -1.00 -2.01 23.19
CA LYS A 143 -1.55 -0.94 24.04
C LYS A 143 -0.67 0.30 24.14
N ASN A 144 0.63 0.17 23.87
CA ASN A 144 1.60 1.26 23.89
C ASN A 144 1.79 1.92 22.50
N GLY A 145 1.00 1.53 21.53
CA GLY A 145 0.96 2.13 20.19
C GLY A 145 0.48 3.56 20.25
N TRP A 146 1.36 4.46 20.47
CA TRP A 146 1.15 5.87 20.76
C TRP A 146 0.12 6.59 19.87
N ARG A 147 0.25 6.51 18.57
CA ARG A 147 -0.67 7.04 17.56
C ARG A 147 -1.33 5.93 16.75
N LEU A 148 -0.96 4.69 17.02
CA LEU A 148 -1.43 3.52 16.30
C LEU A 148 -2.62 2.94 17.08
N GLU A 149 -3.75 3.65 17.08
CA GLU A 149 -4.93 3.31 17.88
C GLU A 149 -5.54 1.97 17.48
N GLU A 150 -5.36 1.57 16.23
CA GLU A 150 -5.76 0.29 15.67
C GLU A 150 -5.09 -0.91 16.34
N PHE A 151 -3.90 -0.71 16.95
CA PHE A 151 -3.20 -1.73 17.71
C PHE A 151 -3.49 -1.67 19.22
N GLN A 152 -4.12 -0.60 19.71
CA GLN A 152 -4.44 -0.46 21.12
C GLN A 152 -5.68 -1.24 21.54
N HIS A 153 -6.44 -1.79 20.60
CA HIS A 153 -7.62 -2.60 20.83
C HIS A 153 -7.59 -3.88 20.01
N TYR A 154 -7.84 -5.02 20.67
CA TYR A 154 -7.98 -6.30 19.98
C TYR A 154 -9.41 -6.50 19.50
N TYR A 155 -9.64 -6.17 18.23
CA TYR A 155 -10.97 -6.33 17.62
C TYR A 155 -11.38 -7.79 17.41
N GLY A 156 -10.41 -8.71 17.20
CA GLY A 156 -10.69 -10.12 16.89
C GLY A 156 -11.53 -10.31 15.63
N ASN A 157 -11.39 -9.41 14.66
CA ASN A 157 -11.98 -9.46 13.32
C ASN A 157 -10.94 -9.06 12.27
N ASN A 158 -11.34 -8.99 11.01
CA ASN A 158 -10.46 -8.70 9.90
C ASN A 158 -10.51 -7.23 9.51
N THR A 159 -9.46 -6.74 8.86
CA THR A 159 -9.35 -5.34 8.43
C THR A 159 -9.19 -5.20 6.92
N PHE A 160 -9.74 -4.13 6.37
CA PHE A 160 -9.45 -3.63 5.02
C PHE A 160 -8.47 -2.45 5.04
N ASP A 161 -8.16 -1.93 6.24
CA ASP A 161 -7.22 -0.84 6.43
C ASP A 161 -5.85 -1.19 5.84
N ASP A 162 -5.15 -0.21 5.27
CA ASP A 162 -3.85 -0.41 4.61
C ASP A 162 -3.86 -1.57 3.59
N ASP A 163 -4.97 -1.76 2.89
CA ASP A 163 -5.15 -2.77 1.86
C ASP A 163 -4.95 -4.24 2.32
N VAL A 164 -4.89 -4.48 3.62
CA VAL A 164 -4.52 -5.78 4.22
C VAL A 164 -5.28 -6.94 3.60
N THR A 165 -6.60 -6.92 3.65
CA THR A 165 -7.41 -8.04 3.13
C THR A 165 -7.47 -8.04 1.60
N SER A 166 -7.56 -6.89 0.96
CA SER A 166 -7.62 -6.79 -0.50
C SER A 166 -6.31 -7.25 -1.17
N ASP A 167 -5.16 -6.88 -0.63
CA ASP A 167 -3.86 -7.30 -1.16
C ASP A 167 -3.56 -8.78 -0.88
N ALA A 168 -3.93 -9.28 0.30
CA ALA A 168 -3.81 -10.70 0.58
C ALA A 168 -4.67 -11.55 -0.38
N ALA A 169 -5.91 -11.13 -0.64
CA ALA A 169 -6.79 -11.76 -1.62
C ALA A 169 -6.22 -11.68 -3.05
N ARG A 170 -5.66 -10.52 -3.42
CA ARG A 170 -5.00 -10.28 -4.72
C ARG A 170 -3.77 -11.17 -4.90
N PHE A 171 -2.98 -11.35 -3.85
CA PHE A 171 -1.83 -12.25 -3.88
C PHE A 171 -2.27 -13.70 -4.15
N LEU A 172 -3.30 -14.20 -3.47
CA LEU A 172 -3.84 -15.54 -3.72
C LEU A 172 -4.43 -15.67 -5.14
N LEU A 173 -5.14 -14.65 -5.63
CA LEU A 173 -5.64 -14.62 -7.01
C LEU A 173 -4.49 -14.72 -8.02
N ARG A 174 -3.45 -13.90 -7.83
CA ARG A 174 -2.28 -13.91 -8.70
C ARG A 174 -1.55 -15.25 -8.69
N LEU A 175 -1.34 -15.83 -7.52
CA LEU A 175 -0.69 -17.13 -7.39
C LEU A 175 -1.50 -18.25 -8.05
N TYR A 176 -2.84 -18.23 -7.86
CA TYR A 176 -3.72 -19.17 -8.54
C TYR A 176 -3.60 -19.04 -10.07
N LEU A 177 -3.65 -17.83 -10.59
CA LEU A 177 -3.57 -17.56 -12.04
C LEU A 177 -2.21 -17.94 -12.64
N GLU A 178 -1.14 -17.96 -11.87
CA GLU A 178 0.20 -18.26 -12.37
C GLU A 178 0.31 -19.68 -12.97
N LYS A 179 -0.28 -20.66 -12.30
CA LYS A 179 -0.26 -22.06 -12.74
C LYS A 179 -1.66 -22.71 -12.76
N LEU A 180 -2.71 -21.99 -12.41
CA LEU A 180 -4.08 -22.50 -12.24
C LEU A 180 -4.16 -23.68 -11.26
N ASP A 181 -3.29 -23.66 -10.22
CA ASP A 181 -3.24 -24.74 -9.24
C ASP A 181 -4.47 -24.71 -8.33
N PRO A 182 -5.34 -25.75 -8.38
CA PRO A 182 -6.60 -25.77 -7.65
C PRO A 182 -6.44 -25.73 -6.13
N LYS A 183 -5.26 -26.01 -5.58
CA LYS A 183 -5.02 -25.96 -4.12
C LYS A 183 -5.23 -24.58 -3.52
N TYR A 184 -5.08 -23.50 -4.31
CA TYR A 184 -5.26 -22.11 -3.85
C TYR A 184 -6.71 -21.63 -3.93
N LYS A 185 -7.54 -22.32 -4.74
CA LYS A 185 -8.93 -21.89 -5.03
C LYS A 185 -9.81 -21.81 -3.76
N PRO A 186 -9.78 -22.76 -2.81
CA PRO A 186 -10.60 -22.67 -1.61
C PRO A 186 -10.31 -21.42 -0.76
N ALA A 187 -9.03 -21.06 -0.53
CA ALA A 187 -8.65 -19.88 0.23
C ALA A 187 -9.00 -18.59 -0.53
N LEU A 188 -8.78 -18.57 -1.84
CA LEU A 188 -9.16 -17.45 -2.71
C LEU A 188 -10.68 -17.24 -2.70
N ASP A 189 -11.47 -18.27 -2.87
CA ASP A 189 -12.94 -18.16 -2.86
C ASP A 189 -13.48 -17.67 -1.52
N LYS A 190 -12.84 -18.10 -0.42
CA LYS A 190 -13.16 -17.65 0.92
C LYS A 190 -12.89 -16.14 1.08
N ALA A 191 -11.76 -15.65 0.57
CA ALA A 191 -11.43 -14.23 0.57
C ALA A 191 -12.39 -13.41 -0.31
N ILE A 192 -12.67 -13.87 -1.51
CA ILE A 192 -13.65 -13.24 -2.41
C ILE A 192 -15.03 -13.15 -1.74
N ASN A 193 -15.50 -14.25 -1.15
CA ASN A 193 -16.81 -14.27 -0.47
C ASN A 193 -16.82 -13.34 0.75
N PHE A 194 -15.70 -13.22 1.47
CA PHE A 194 -15.56 -12.25 2.57
C PHE A 194 -15.73 -10.81 2.07
N ILE A 195 -15.05 -10.42 0.99
CA ILE A 195 -15.15 -9.08 0.40
C ILE A 195 -16.56 -8.80 -0.11
N LEU A 196 -17.22 -9.77 -0.77
CA LEU A 196 -18.59 -9.63 -1.24
C LEU A 196 -19.59 -9.49 -0.08
N LYS A 197 -19.43 -10.29 0.98
CA LYS A 197 -20.32 -10.30 2.15
C LYS A 197 -20.18 -9.04 3.01
N SER A 198 -18.98 -8.44 3.05
CA SER A 198 -18.72 -7.23 3.83
C SER A 198 -19.19 -5.94 3.17
N GLN A 199 -19.59 -5.99 1.89
CA GLN A 199 -20.11 -4.81 1.20
C GLN A 199 -21.50 -4.45 1.72
N TYR A 200 -21.69 -3.20 2.11
CA TYR A 200 -23.00 -2.66 2.45
C TYR A 200 -23.93 -2.58 1.23
N VAL A 201 -25.23 -2.57 1.48
CA VAL A 201 -26.27 -2.51 0.42
C VAL A 201 -26.08 -1.30 -0.50
N ASN A 202 -25.63 -0.16 0.04
CA ASN A 202 -25.36 1.06 -0.73
C ASN A 202 -24.02 1.04 -1.51
N GLY A 203 -23.22 -0.03 -1.37
CA GLY A 203 -21.98 -0.23 -2.12
C GLY A 203 -20.70 0.11 -1.40
N GLY A 204 -20.75 0.74 -0.22
CA GLY A 204 -19.57 1.02 0.59
C GLY A 204 -19.04 -0.21 1.34
N TRP A 205 -17.87 -0.11 1.93
CA TRP A 205 -17.27 -1.11 2.82
C TRP A 205 -16.92 -0.50 4.16
N PRO A 206 -16.99 -1.30 5.27
CA PRO A 206 -16.46 -0.91 6.58
C PRO A 206 -14.94 -1.02 6.58
N GLN A 207 -14.30 -0.39 7.56
CA GLN A 207 -12.87 -0.60 7.79
C GLN A 207 -12.58 -2.02 8.28
N ARG A 208 -13.50 -2.60 9.09
CA ARG A 208 -13.38 -3.94 9.66
C ARG A 208 -14.66 -4.77 9.52
N TYR A 209 -14.49 -6.07 9.35
CA TYR A 209 -15.60 -7.02 9.27
C TYR A 209 -15.20 -8.39 9.88
N PRO A 210 -16.11 -9.18 10.53
CA PRO A 210 -17.52 -8.87 10.84
C PRO A 210 -17.68 -7.62 11.71
N LEU A 211 -18.83 -6.95 11.57
CA LEU A 211 -19.10 -5.71 12.32
C LEU A 211 -19.13 -5.97 13.81
N LYS A 212 -18.44 -5.12 14.57
CA LYS A 212 -18.46 -5.04 16.03
C LYS A 212 -18.64 -3.57 16.39
N TYR A 213 -19.38 -3.29 17.46
CA TYR A 213 -19.70 -1.92 17.87
C TYR A 213 -19.31 -1.69 19.34
N ASP A 214 -18.33 -2.42 19.83
CA ASP A 214 -17.94 -2.47 21.23
C ASP A 214 -16.74 -1.58 21.58
N PHE A 215 -16.17 -0.91 20.60
CA PHE A 215 -15.04 -0.01 20.79
C PHE A 215 -15.50 1.44 20.98
N ASN A 216 -15.05 2.06 22.06
CA ASN A 216 -15.17 3.50 22.27
C ASN A 216 -13.89 4.01 22.91
N LYS A 217 -13.28 5.03 22.35
CA LYS A 217 -12.05 5.62 22.87
C LYS A 217 -12.19 7.13 23.02
N ALA A 218 -11.92 7.64 24.23
CA ALA A 218 -11.92 9.07 24.53
C ALA A 218 -13.20 9.80 24.08
N GLY A 219 -14.36 9.14 24.18
CA GLY A 219 -15.65 9.69 23.75
C GLY A 219 -15.94 9.58 22.25
N HIS A 220 -15.01 9.06 21.44
CA HIS A 220 -15.22 8.78 20.02
C HIS A 220 -15.85 7.40 19.86
N PRO A 221 -16.92 7.26 19.04
CA PRO A 221 -17.56 5.97 18.79
C PRO A 221 -16.64 5.05 17.97
N ASP A 222 -16.95 3.77 17.98
CA ASP A 222 -16.29 2.81 17.11
C ASP A 222 -16.54 3.18 15.64
N TYR A 223 -15.46 3.52 14.95
CA TYR A 223 -15.45 3.90 13.54
C TYR A 223 -15.21 2.70 12.61
N SER A 224 -14.88 1.54 13.14
CA SER A 224 -14.49 0.37 12.35
C SER A 224 -15.61 -0.16 11.45
N SER A 225 -16.86 0.18 11.78
CA SER A 225 -18.07 -0.11 10.99
C SER A 225 -18.46 1.00 10.01
N PHE A 226 -17.76 2.12 9.97
CA PHE A 226 -18.09 3.25 9.10
C PHE A 226 -17.71 2.95 7.64
N TYR A 227 -18.40 3.63 6.70
CA TYR A 227 -18.01 3.59 5.28
C TYR A 227 -16.67 4.31 5.13
N THR A 228 -15.67 3.62 4.60
CA THR A 228 -14.28 4.06 4.70
C THR A 228 -13.64 4.29 3.34
N PHE A 229 -13.27 5.56 3.06
CA PHE A 229 -12.36 5.90 1.96
C PHE A 229 -10.90 5.99 2.41
N ASN A 230 -10.68 6.11 3.73
CA ASN A 230 -9.31 6.11 4.26
C ASN A 230 -8.58 4.84 3.80
N ASP A 231 -7.30 4.98 3.51
CA ASP A 231 -6.44 3.92 2.98
C ASP A 231 -7.06 3.15 1.79
N ASP A 232 -7.88 3.87 0.99
CA ASP A 232 -8.57 3.42 -0.22
C ASP A 232 -9.43 2.14 -0.08
N VAL A 233 -9.91 1.84 1.11
CA VAL A 233 -10.70 0.62 1.41
C VAL A 233 -11.77 0.34 0.35
N ILE A 234 -12.56 1.35 -0.02
CA ILE A 234 -13.63 1.17 -1.04
C ILE A 234 -13.03 0.98 -2.43
N GLY A 235 -12.01 1.77 -2.78
CA GLY A 235 -11.35 1.73 -4.08
C GLY A 235 -10.68 0.38 -4.35
N GLU A 236 -9.90 -0.10 -3.41
CA GLU A 236 -9.17 -1.36 -3.55
C GLU A 236 -10.11 -2.57 -3.63
N ASN A 237 -11.21 -2.57 -2.87
CA ASN A 237 -12.21 -3.63 -2.99
C ASN A 237 -12.93 -3.62 -4.37
N VAL A 238 -13.28 -2.45 -4.90
CA VAL A 238 -13.84 -2.31 -6.27
C VAL A 238 -12.85 -2.82 -7.30
N LEU A 239 -11.58 -2.40 -7.21
CA LEU A 239 -10.53 -2.80 -8.16
C LEU A 239 -10.23 -4.30 -8.07
N PHE A 240 -10.20 -4.88 -6.87
CA PHE A 240 -10.03 -6.31 -6.69
C PHE A 240 -11.19 -7.11 -7.33
N LEU A 241 -12.43 -6.70 -7.13
CA LEU A 241 -13.58 -7.35 -7.76
C LEU A 241 -13.55 -7.23 -9.30
N ILE A 242 -13.07 -6.11 -9.85
CA ILE A 242 -12.82 -5.97 -11.29
C ILE A 242 -11.76 -6.96 -11.76
N GLN A 243 -10.66 -7.13 -11.01
CA GLN A 243 -9.63 -8.12 -11.33
C GLN A 243 -10.19 -9.55 -11.30
N CYS A 244 -11.03 -9.87 -10.32
CA CYS A 244 -11.72 -11.16 -10.26
C CYS A 244 -12.63 -11.35 -11.49
N TYR A 245 -13.41 -10.33 -11.88
CA TYR A 245 -14.27 -10.40 -13.06
C TYR A 245 -13.46 -10.65 -14.33
N GLN A 246 -12.36 -9.91 -14.53
CA GLN A 246 -11.49 -10.07 -15.70
C GLN A 246 -10.87 -11.46 -15.83
N THR A 247 -10.46 -12.05 -14.69
CA THR A 247 -9.63 -13.25 -14.69
C THR A 247 -10.41 -14.53 -14.46
N LEU A 248 -11.50 -14.47 -13.71
CA LEU A 248 -12.36 -15.62 -13.39
C LEU A 248 -13.62 -15.66 -14.23
N GLY A 249 -14.03 -14.55 -14.87
CA GLY A 249 -15.19 -14.49 -15.77
C GLY A 249 -16.57 -14.58 -15.09
N GLU A 250 -16.63 -14.52 -13.75
CA GLU A 250 -17.87 -14.77 -13.01
C GLU A 250 -18.76 -13.53 -12.95
N GLN A 251 -20.01 -13.65 -13.43
CA GLN A 251 -21.00 -12.55 -13.49
C GLN A 251 -21.39 -11.99 -12.11
N ARG A 252 -21.22 -12.78 -11.04
CA ARG A 252 -21.55 -12.36 -9.66
C ARG A 252 -20.79 -11.12 -9.17
N PHE A 253 -19.70 -10.75 -9.84
CA PHE A 253 -18.91 -9.58 -9.48
C PHE A 253 -19.48 -8.26 -10.00
N LEU A 254 -20.26 -8.29 -11.09
CA LEU A 254 -20.68 -7.06 -11.78
C LEU A 254 -21.58 -6.16 -10.92
N ASP A 255 -22.54 -6.72 -10.19
CA ASP A 255 -23.42 -5.92 -9.36
C ASP A 255 -22.70 -5.29 -8.15
N PRO A 256 -21.87 -6.02 -7.38
CA PRO A 256 -21.02 -5.42 -6.36
C PRO A 256 -20.08 -4.32 -6.89
N ILE A 257 -19.47 -4.51 -8.06
CA ILE A 257 -18.63 -3.48 -8.71
C ILE A 257 -19.45 -2.22 -8.98
N LYS A 258 -20.63 -2.36 -9.62
CA LYS A 258 -21.51 -1.23 -9.93
C LYS A 258 -21.96 -0.48 -8.67
N ARG A 259 -22.33 -1.20 -7.61
CA ARG A 259 -22.69 -0.58 -6.33
C ARG A 259 -21.52 0.17 -5.71
N GLY A 260 -20.30 -0.42 -5.69
CA GLY A 260 -19.09 0.22 -5.19
C GLY A 260 -18.76 1.50 -5.96
N MET A 261 -18.81 1.48 -7.30
CA MET A 261 -18.63 2.68 -8.12
C MET A 261 -19.68 3.75 -7.81
N ASN A 262 -20.95 3.36 -7.65
CA ASN A 262 -22.02 4.30 -7.32
C ASN A 262 -21.85 4.91 -5.92
N PHE A 263 -21.20 4.22 -4.99
CA PHE A 263 -20.94 4.76 -3.66
C PHE A 263 -20.15 6.05 -3.70
N TYR A 264 -19.22 6.20 -4.65
CA TYR A 264 -18.48 7.45 -4.86
C TYR A 264 -19.42 8.63 -5.17
N LEU A 265 -20.45 8.40 -5.98
CA LEU A 265 -21.41 9.45 -6.33
C LEU A 265 -22.30 9.83 -5.14
N ILE A 266 -22.85 8.84 -4.42
CA ILE A 266 -23.77 9.13 -3.31
C ILE A 266 -23.08 9.67 -2.06
N SER A 267 -21.78 9.46 -1.91
CA SER A 267 -20.98 9.99 -0.79
C SER A 267 -20.44 11.39 -1.04
N GLN A 268 -20.38 11.84 -2.30
CA GLN A 268 -19.98 13.21 -2.62
C GLN A 268 -20.95 14.22 -2.03
N LYS A 269 -20.44 15.25 -1.37
CA LYS A 269 -21.27 16.30 -0.79
C LYS A 269 -21.61 17.38 -1.82
N LYS A 270 -22.64 18.14 -1.55
CA LYS A 270 -23.17 19.17 -2.47
C LYS A 270 -22.12 20.21 -2.90
N ASN A 271 -21.12 20.47 -2.07
CA ASN A 271 -20.00 21.35 -2.41
C ASN A 271 -18.91 20.69 -3.28
N GLY A 272 -19.04 19.42 -3.62
CA GLY A 272 -18.07 18.65 -4.41
C GLY A 272 -17.04 17.87 -3.59
N ALA A 273 -17.02 18.02 -2.27
CA ALA A 273 -16.02 17.39 -1.39
C ALA A 273 -16.38 15.96 -0.97
N TRP A 274 -15.36 15.23 -0.48
CA TRP A 274 -15.51 13.98 0.25
C TRP A 274 -14.83 14.05 1.61
N GLY A 275 -15.47 13.37 2.61
CA GLY A 275 -14.80 12.97 3.85
C GLY A 275 -14.02 11.66 3.66
N GLN A 276 -13.13 11.36 4.58
CA GLN A 276 -12.42 10.06 4.56
C GLN A 276 -13.29 8.93 5.09
N GLN A 277 -14.27 9.24 5.96
CA GLN A 277 -15.22 8.27 6.50
C GLN A 277 -16.61 8.87 6.63
N TYR A 278 -17.61 7.98 6.61
CA TYR A 278 -19.01 8.34 6.80
C TYR A 278 -19.66 7.38 7.79
N ASN A 279 -20.40 7.92 8.76
CA ASN A 279 -21.19 7.10 9.67
C ASN A 279 -22.36 6.41 8.94
N MET A 280 -23.11 5.59 9.65
CA MET A 280 -24.23 4.83 9.05
C MET A 280 -25.39 5.72 8.57
N LYS A 281 -25.39 7.02 8.87
CA LYS A 281 -26.34 8.02 8.33
C LYS A 281 -25.77 8.77 7.12
N MET A 282 -24.62 8.37 6.61
CA MET A 282 -23.92 9.07 5.52
C MET A 282 -23.48 10.51 5.89
N GLU A 283 -23.28 10.79 7.17
CA GLU A 283 -22.66 12.02 7.64
C GLU A 283 -21.14 11.82 7.69
N VAL A 284 -20.40 12.88 7.37
CA VAL A 284 -18.92 12.88 7.49
C VAL A 284 -18.55 12.60 8.94
N ALA A 285 -17.67 11.66 9.16
CA ALA A 285 -17.28 11.18 10.48
C ALA A 285 -15.75 11.21 10.65
N GLY A 286 -15.33 11.29 11.92
CA GLY A 286 -13.95 11.03 12.32
C GLY A 286 -13.67 9.54 12.42
N ALA A 287 -12.40 9.19 12.57
CA ALA A 287 -11.95 7.84 12.82
C ALA A 287 -11.14 7.79 14.13
N ARG A 288 -9.84 7.59 14.03
CA ARG A 288 -8.94 7.65 15.19
C ARG A 288 -9.04 9.01 15.88
N THR A 289 -8.64 9.13 17.13
CA THR A 289 -8.80 10.39 17.89
C THR A 289 -8.07 11.59 17.27
N TYR A 290 -7.12 11.36 16.39
CA TYR A 290 -6.41 12.38 15.60
C TYR A 290 -6.98 12.58 14.18
N GLU A 291 -8.09 11.94 13.85
CA GLU A 291 -8.77 12.04 12.56
C GLU A 291 -10.17 12.64 12.75
N PRO A 292 -10.31 13.97 12.66
CA PRO A 292 -11.58 14.62 12.91
C PRO A 292 -12.60 14.36 11.81
N ALA A 293 -13.88 14.59 12.10
CA ALA A 293 -14.92 14.64 11.07
C ALA A 293 -14.66 15.85 10.15
N ALA A 294 -14.10 15.61 8.99
CA ALA A 294 -13.62 16.65 8.07
C ALA A 294 -13.75 16.24 6.60
N TYR A 295 -13.77 17.22 5.71
CA TYR A 295 -13.48 16.98 4.30
C TYR A 295 -11.97 16.93 4.07
N LEU A 296 -11.54 16.06 3.14
CA LEU A 296 -10.12 15.92 2.83
C LEU A 296 -9.85 16.28 1.37
N PRO A 297 -8.99 17.28 1.10
CA PRO A 297 -8.58 17.61 -0.27
C PRO A 297 -7.94 16.41 -1.00
N ARG A 298 -7.13 15.60 -0.31
CA ARG A 298 -6.53 14.40 -0.89
C ARG A 298 -7.57 13.37 -1.30
N THR A 299 -8.51 13.04 -0.43
CA THR A 299 -9.60 12.11 -0.75
C THR A 299 -10.48 12.63 -1.88
N THR A 300 -10.75 13.96 -1.89
CA THR A 300 -11.51 14.59 -2.97
C THR A 300 -10.80 14.48 -4.31
N LEU A 301 -9.48 14.69 -4.36
CA LEU A 301 -8.68 14.51 -5.56
C LEU A 301 -8.70 13.04 -6.02
N SER A 302 -8.37 12.09 -5.14
CA SER A 302 -8.29 10.66 -5.49
C SER A 302 -9.63 10.11 -5.95
N ASN A 303 -10.73 10.45 -5.27
CA ASN A 303 -12.07 10.04 -5.67
C ASN A 303 -12.49 10.64 -7.02
N SER A 304 -12.11 11.88 -7.31
CA SER A 304 -12.37 12.50 -8.62
C SER A 304 -11.62 11.78 -9.74
N LEU A 305 -10.35 11.42 -9.53
CA LEU A 305 -9.57 10.63 -10.48
C LEU A 305 -10.17 9.21 -10.65
N MET A 306 -10.66 8.61 -9.58
CA MET A 306 -11.33 7.32 -9.64
C MET A 306 -12.65 7.40 -10.44
N LEU A 307 -13.43 8.46 -10.32
CA LEU A 307 -14.62 8.69 -11.15
C LEU A 307 -14.27 8.78 -12.65
N LEU A 308 -13.15 9.41 -13.02
CA LEU A 308 -12.65 9.41 -14.42
C LEU A 308 -12.39 7.98 -14.90
N ARG A 309 -11.74 7.15 -14.09
CA ARG A 309 -11.52 5.73 -14.41
C ARG A 309 -12.84 4.98 -14.55
N PHE A 310 -13.83 5.24 -13.68
CA PHE A 310 -15.15 4.59 -13.78
C PHE A 310 -15.86 4.96 -15.08
N TYR A 311 -15.75 6.21 -15.55
CA TYR A 311 -16.23 6.55 -16.89
C TYR A 311 -15.49 5.73 -17.97
N GLN A 312 -14.18 5.63 -17.91
CA GLN A 312 -13.40 4.82 -18.85
C GLN A 312 -13.72 3.31 -18.78
N PHE A 313 -14.20 2.82 -17.64
CA PHE A 313 -14.60 1.43 -17.49
C PHE A 313 -16.02 1.16 -18.00
N THR A 314 -16.94 2.12 -17.86
CA THR A 314 -18.37 1.91 -18.08
C THR A 314 -18.95 2.68 -19.27
N GLY A 315 -18.30 3.76 -19.69
CA GLY A 315 -18.87 4.72 -20.65
C GLY A 315 -20.00 5.58 -20.09
N ASP A 316 -20.35 5.42 -18.80
CA ASP A 316 -21.46 6.12 -18.17
C ASP A 316 -21.06 7.53 -17.73
N ARG A 317 -21.55 8.54 -18.44
CA ARG A 317 -21.22 9.95 -18.20
C ARG A 317 -21.64 10.48 -16.82
N LYS A 318 -22.47 9.76 -16.06
CA LYS A 318 -22.81 10.16 -14.69
C LYS A 318 -21.56 10.35 -13.82
N PHE A 319 -20.51 9.56 -14.06
CA PHE A 319 -19.26 9.64 -13.32
C PHE A 319 -18.47 10.94 -13.59
N LEU A 320 -18.77 11.66 -14.67
CA LEU A 320 -18.15 12.94 -15.00
C LEU A 320 -18.87 14.14 -14.40
N THR A 321 -20.17 13.97 -14.04
CA THR A 321 -21.11 15.08 -13.82
C THR A 321 -20.67 16.05 -12.72
N HIS A 322 -20.15 15.54 -11.61
CA HIS A 322 -19.82 16.33 -10.43
C HIS A 322 -18.32 16.52 -10.17
N ILE A 323 -17.46 16.13 -11.12
CA ILE A 323 -16.00 16.41 -11.04
C ILE A 323 -15.72 17.92 -11.08
N PRO A 324 -16.42 18.74 -11.91
CA PRO A 324 -16.25 20.20 -11.87
C PRO A 324 -16.52 20.82 -10.50
N ASP A 325 -17.50 20.31 -9.75
CA ASP A 325 -17.78 20.78 -8.38
C ASP A 325 -16.61 20.48 -7.43
N ALA A 326 -16.02 19.28 -7.56
CA ALA A 326 -14.83 18.89 -6.79
C ALA A 326 -13.62 19.80 -7.12
N ILE A 327 -13.38 20.06 -8.40
CA ILE A 327 -12.31 20.98 -8.85
C ILE A 327 -12.53 22.37 -8.25
N LYS A 328 -13.75 22.90 -8.34
CA LYS A 328 -14.09 24.20 -7.79
C LYS A 328 -13.88 24.28 -6.28
N TRP A 329 -14.26 23.22 -5.57
CA TRP A 329 -14.06 23.15 -4.12
C TRP A 329 -12.57 23.08 -3.76
N LEU A 330 -11.78 22.23 -4.45
CA LEU A 330 -10.33 22.14 -4.24
C LEU A 330 -9.61 23.47 -4.45
N GLU A 331 -10.01 24.24 -5.47
CA GLU A 331 -9.49 25.60 -5.70
C GLU A 331 -9.85 26.57 -4.56
N LYS A 332 -11.08 26.46 -4.03
CA LYS A 332 -11.57 27.31 -2.93
C LYS A 332 -10.81 27.09 -1.64
N VAL A 333 -10.43 25.83 -1.33
CA VAL A 333 -9.84 25.45 -0.04
C VAL A 333 -8.31 25.41 -0.05
N LYS A 334 -7.68 26.02 -1.05
CA LYS A 334 -6.22 26.24 -1.05
C LYS A 334 -5.80 27.03 0.19
N LEU A 335 -4.62 26.71 0.70
CA LEU A 335 -4.06 27.45 1.83
C LEU A 335 -3.79 28.90 1.46
N PRO A 336 -4.09 29.85 2.36
CA PRO A 336 -3.61 31.21 2.24
C PRO A 336 -2.07 31.25 2.13
N GLU A 337 -1.52 32.22 1.39
CA GLU A 337 -0.08 32.33 1.13
C GLU A 337 0.77 32.24 2.40
N ARG A 338 0.37 32.90 3.50
CA ARG A 338 1.04 32.84 4.81
C ARG A 338 1.20 31.43 5.38
N MET A 339 0.34 30.49 4.98
CA MET A 339 0.35 29.09 5.45
C MET A 339 1.06 28.13 4.49
N THR A 340 1.44 28.56 3.30
CA THR A 340 2.03 27.68 2.26
C THR A 340 3.50 27.33 2.52
N GLN A 341 4.16 28.00 3.46
CA GLN A 341 5.60 27.85 3.71
C GLN A 341 6.42 28.04 2.41
N ASN A 342 6.28 29.22 1.79
CA ASN A 342 6.93 29.57 0.51
C ASN A 342 6.55 28.63 -0.65
N GLY A 343 5.29 28.24 -0.71
CA GLY A 343 4.77 27.38 -1.78
C GLY A 343 5.04 25.88 -1.60
N ARG A 344 5.64 25.47 -0.48
CA ARG A 344 5.89 24.06 -0.18
C ARG A 344 4.60 23.23 -0.07
N TYR A 345 3.53 23.84 0.43
CA TYR A 345 2.23 23.18 0.61
C TYR A 345 1.12 23.96 -0.08
N THR A 346 0.15 23.24 -0.64
CA THR A 346 -1.01 23.84 -1.31
C THR A 346 -2.30 23.78 -0.48
N ASN A 347 -2.47 22.76 0.35
CA ASN A 347 -3.71 22.48 1.08
C ASN A 347 -3.42 22.01 2.52
N SER A 348 -4.38 22.21 3.43
CA SER A 348 -4.43 21.49 4.69
C SER A 348 -4.89 20.05 4.45
N LEU A 349 -4.59 19.18 5.41
CA LEU A 349 -5.08 17.80 5.36
C LEU A 349 -6.60 17.77 5.60
N PHE A 350 -7.08 18.51 6.59
CA PHE A 350 -8.48 18.56 7.00
C PHE A 350 -9.11 19.92 6.74
N ILE A 351 -10.35 19.89 6.29
CA ILE A 351 -11.20 21.07 6.06
C ILE A 351 -12.49 20.90 6.87
N ASP A 352 -12.82 21.89 7.68
CA ASP A 352 -14.06 21.90 8.47
C ASP A 352 -15.29 21.85 7.55
N PRO A 353 -16.21 20.90 7.74
CA PRO A 353 -17.34 20.68 6.85
C PRO A 353 -18.38 21.82 6.85
N ILE A 354 -18.36 22.68 7.86
CA ILE A 354 -19.33 23.79 8.02
C ILE A 354 -18.79 25.07 7.40
N SER A 355 -17.54 25.39 7.71
CA SER A 355 -16.95 26.68 7.34
C SER A 355 -16.08 26.65 6.07
N ASP A 356 -15.75 25.47 5.55
CA ASP A 356 -14.74 25.24 4.50
C ASP A 356 -13.35 25.84 4.85
N LYS A 357 -13.02 25.94 6.14
CA LYS A 357 -11.72 26.46 6.59
C LYS A 357 -10.76 25.33 6.95
N PRO A 358 -9.44 25.55 6.83
CA PRO A 358 -8.43 24.61 7.31
C PRO A 358 -8.58 24.34 8.81
N VAL A 359 -8.48 23.07 9.17
CA VAL A 359 -8.42 22.58 10.56
C VAL A 359 -7.14 21.76 10.72
N PHE A 360 -6.47 21.95 11.83
CA PHE A 360 -5.21 21.27 12.12
C PHE A 360 -5.33 20.46 13.41
N VAL A 361 -4.67 19.31 13.42
CA VAL A 361 -4.66 18.40 14.56
C VAL A 361 -3.39 18.61 15.36
N HIS A 362 -3.57 18.72 16.65
CA HIS A 362 -2.51 18.94 17.63
C HIS A 362 -2.58 17.88 18.70
N ARG A 363 -1.49 17.74 19.43
CA ARG A 363 -1.42 16.88 20.59
C ARG A 363 -0.93 17.61 21.82
N LYS A 364 -1.55 17.33 22.94
CA LYS A 364 -1.07 17.72 24.27
C LYS A 364 -0.67 16.47 25.04
N GLY A 365 0.43 16.55 25.78
CA GLY A 365 1.04 15.41 26.43
C GLY A 365 1.85 14.52 25.49
N SER A 366 2.73 13.72 26.02
CA SER A 366 3.80 13.04 25.29
C SER A 366 3.82 11.52 25.43
N ASN A 367 2.81 10.91 26.04
CA ASN A 367 2.73 9.46 26.11
C ASN A 367 1.31 8.93 25.90
N VAL A 368 1.19 7.61 25.74
CA VAL A 368 -0.06 6.92 25.44
C VAL A 368 -1.13 7.15 26.52
N LYS A 369 -0.74 7.20 27.79
CA LYS A 369 -1.68 7.28 28.90
C LYS A 369 -2.27 8.67 29.10
N TYR A 370 -1.47 9.71 28.91
CA TYR A 370 -1.84 11.09 29.23
C TYR A 370 -1.97 11.99 28.02
N GLY A 371 -1.43 11.58 26.87
CA GLY A 371 -1.54 12.35 25.65
C GLY A 371 -2.95 12.31 25.06
N TYR A 372 -3.42 13.44 24.54
CA TYR A 372 -4.68 13.50 23.80
C TYR A 372 -4.56 14.44 22.61
N TYR A 373 -5.42 14.23 21.62
CA TYR A 373 -5.47 15.04 20.42
C TYR A 373 -6.59 16.08 20.50
N TYR A 374 -6.37 17.23 19.87
CA TYR A 374 -7.38 18.27 19.72
C TYR A 374 -7.19 18.97 18.36
N THR A 375 -8.18 19.74 17.93
CA THR A 375 -8.16 20.46 16.66
C THR A 375 -8.34 21.94 16.88
N ASP A 376 -7.64 22.76 16.09
CA ASP A 376 -7.85 24.21 15.99
C ASP A 376 -7.46 24.74 14.60
N THR A 377 -7.39 26.05 14.43
CA THR A 377 -7.03 26.72 13.17
C THR A 377 -5.56 27.15 13.08
N SER A 378 -4.75 26.84 14.10
CA SER A 378 -3.32 27.14 14.13
C SER A 378 -2.54 26.16 13.27
N ASP A 379 -1.69 26.66 12.39
CA ASP A 379 -0.80 25.85 11.57
C ASP A 379 0.62 25.70 12.16
N SER A 380 0.77 25.96 13.45
CA SER A 380 2.02 25.80 14.20
C SER A 380 2.05 24.49 14.97
N LYS A 381 3.24 23.90 15.19
CA LYS A 381 3.44 22.67 15.99
C LYS A 381 2.53 21.52 15.54
N LEU A 382 2.49 21.26 14.24
CA LEU A 382 1.68 20.20 13.65
C LEU A 382 2.26 18.83 13.94
N LEU A 383 1.40 17.81 13.98
CA LEU A 383 1.81 16.41 14.11
C LEU A 383 2.64 15.97 12.90
N GLY A 384 3.73 15.28 13.15
CA GLY A 384 4.57 14.72 12.08
C GLY A 384 3.89 13.60 11.30
N HIS A 385 3.08 12.78 11.96
CA HIS A 385 2.38 11.66 11.34
C HIS A 385 1.26 12.12 10.38
N MET A 386 0.39 12.96 10.87
CA MET A 386 -0.69 13.57 10.09
C MET A 386 -0.22 14.95 9.65
N GLN A 387 0.82 15.00 8.78
CA GLN A 387 1.31 16.27 8.25
C GLN A 387 0.13 17.17 7.93
N GLY A 388 -0.17 18.14 8.79
CA GLY A 388 -1.38 18.95 8.72
C GLY A 388 -1.55 19.72 7.41
N LYS A 389 -0.56 19.63 6.52
CA LYS A 389 -0.50 20.24 5.20
C LYS A 389 0.05 19.27 4.17
N GLY A 390 -0.37 19.39 2.93
CA GLY A 390 0.09 18.59 1.80
C GLY A 390 0.00 19.31 0.47
N ASN A 391 0.39 18.62 -0.57
CA ASN A 391 0.27 19.10 -1.95
C ASN A 391 -0.82 18.32 -2.67
N ILE A 392 -1.69 19.06 -3.36
CA ILE A 392 -2.76 18.53 -4.20
C ILE A 392 -2.54 19.03 -5.63
N ASP A 393 -2.35 18.11 -6.56
CA ASP A 393 -2.18 18.47 -7.98
C ASP A 393 -3.54 18.66 -8.68
N ILE A 394 -4.13 19.82 -8.43
CA ILE A 394 -5.40 20.20 -9.06
C ILE A 394 -5.24 20.37 -10.58
N LYS A 395 -4.04 20.75 -11.03
CA LYS A 395 -3.76 20.90 -12.45
C LYS A 395 -3.88 19.56 -13.16
N HIS A 396 -3.26 18.53 -12.63
CA HIS A 396 -3.37 17.17 -13.16
C HIS A 396 -4.84 16.71 -13.24
N LEU A 397 -5.63 16.94 -12.18
CA LEU A 397 -7.06 16.59 -12.22
C LEU A 397 -7.81 17.34 -13.32
N LYS A 398 -7.53 18.64 -13.53
CA LYS A 398 -8.15 19.44 -14.60
C LYS A 398 -7.77 18.91 -15.98
N ASP A 399 -6.49 18.63 -16.19
CA ASP A 399 -5.97 18.11 -17.45
C ASP A 399 -6.59 16.75 -17.79
N GLU A 400 -6.64 15.84 -16.81
CA GLU A 400 -7.27 14.52 -16.94
C GLU A 400 -8.78 14.63 -17.18
N TYR A 401 -9.48 15.50 -16.45
CA TYR A 401 -10.89 15.72 -16.69
C TYR A 401 -11.16 16.23 -18.12
N ALA A 402 -10.41 17.21 -18.58
CA ALA A 402 -10.53 17.75 -19.95
C ALA A 402 -10.27 16.64 -21.00
N ARG A 403 -9.21 15.86 -20.82
CA ARG A 403 -8.85 14.76 -21.70
C ARG A 403 -9.93 13.67 -21.74
N VAL A 404 -10.36 13.18 -20.58
CA VAL A 404 -11.27 12.05 -20.47
C VAL A 404 -12.70 12.41 -20.83
N SER A 405 -13.17 13.62 -20.46
CA SER A 405 -14.53 14.08 -20.78
C SER A 405 -14.76 14.37 -22.27
N ALA A 406 -13.68 14.57 -23.03
CA ALA A 406 -13.72 14.75 -24.48
C ALA A 406 -13.85 13.43 -25.27
N LEU A 407 -13.57 12.28 -24.62
CA LEU A 407 -13.69 10.97 -25.28
C LEU A 407 -15.17 10.60 -25.55
N SER A 408 -15.43 10.00 -26.70
CA SER A 408 -16.68 9.28 -26.93
C SER A 408 -16.77 8.06 -26.00
N THR A 409 -17.94 7.48 -25.88
CA THR A 409 -18.12 6.25 -25.07
C THR A 409 -17.25 5.11 -25.61
N GLU A 410 -17.20 4.93 -26.91
CA GLU A 410 -16.39 3.90 -27.58
C GLU A 410 -14.89 4.09 -27.31
N GLU A 411 -14.40 5.33 -27.44
CA GLU A 411 -13.00 5.64 -27.16
C GLU A 411 -12.63 5.45 -25.69
N ALA A 412 -13.52 5.87 -24.79
CA ALA A 412 -13.31 5.74 -23.37
C ALA A 412 -13.26 4.27 -22.93
N THR A 413 -14.11 3.41 -23.49
CA THR A 413 -14.28 2.03 -23.04
C THR A 413 -13.51 0.99 -23.86
N LYS A 414 -12.74 1.40 -24.88
CA LYS A 414 -12.02 0.46 -25.77
C LYS A 414 -11.12 -0.54 -25.04
N ASP A 415 -10.52 -0.11 -23.93
CA ASP A 415 -9.64 -0.93 -23.10
C ASP A 415 -10.29 -1.25 -21.72
N SER A 416 -11.63 -1.22 -21.65
CA SER A 416 -12.35 -1.42 -20.38
C SER A 416 -12.12 -2.82 -19.81
N PRO A 417 -11.79 -2.91 -18.51
CA PRO A 417 -11.69 -4.20 -17.83
C PRO A 417 -13.05 -4.92 -17.68
N LEU A 418 -14.14 -4.25 -17.99
CA LEU A 418 -15.50 -4.79 -17.89
C LEU A 418 -16.01 -5.36 -19.23
N ILE A 419 -15.20 -5.34 -20.29
CA ILE A 419 -15.55 -6.00 -21.55
C ILE A 419 -15.50 -7.52 -21.35
N PRO A 420 -16.61 -8.25 -21.58
CA PRO A 420 -16.63 -9.70 -21.42
C PRO A 420 -15.60 -10.40 -22.33
N GLY A 421 -14.88 -11.37 -21.78
CA GLY A 421 -13.94 -12.20 -22.52
C GLY A 421 -12.64 -11.52 -22.94
N MET A 422 -12.45 -10.22 -22.69
CA MET A 422 -11.25 -9.50 -23.12
C MET A 422 -9.95 -10.09 -22.52
N PHE A 423 -10.04 -10.66 -21.34
CA PHE A 423 -8.89 -11.24 -20.63
C PHE A 423 -9.11 -12.72 -20.25
N GLU A 424 -10.18 -13.34 -20.73
CA GLU A 424 -10.51 -14.73 -20.42
C GLU A 424 -9.39 -15.68 -20.85
N GLY A 425 -8.97 -16.55 -19.94
CA GLY A 425 -7.87 -17.50 -20.19
C GLY A 425 -6.46 -16.87 -20.25
N ARG A 426 -6.30 -15.57 -20.06
CA ARG A 426 -4.99 -14.94 -19.97
C ARG A 426 -4.47 -14.98 -18.53
N ARG A 427 -3.33 -15.62 -18.35
CA ARG A 427 -2.62 -15.62 -17.06
C ARG A 427 -2.17 -14.21 -16.73
N THR A 428 -2.59 -13.67 -15.58
CA THR A 428 -2.25 -12.34 -15.07
C THR A 428 -2.09 -11.28 -16.17
N PRO A 429 -3.18 -10.66 -16.63
CA PRO A 429 -3.11 -9.63 -17.67
C PRO A 429 -2.21 -8.49 -17.21
N GLN A 430 -1.48 -7.86 -18.13
CA GLN A 430 -0.69 -6.65 -17.83
C GLN A 430 -1.52 -5.58 -17.11
N TYR A 431 -2.80 -5.52 -17.40
CA TYR A 431 -3.77 -4.64 -16.80
C TYR A 431 -4.01 -4.93 -15.30
N PHE A 432 -3.73 -6.14 -14.81
CA PHE A 432 -3.84 -6.51 -13.41
C PHE A 432 -3.00 -5.57 -12.51
N TYR A 433 -1.79 -5.25 -12.95
CA TYR A 433 -0.89 -4.35 -12.24
C TYR A 433 -1.35 -2.89 -12.28
N GLN A 434 -1.95 -2.44 -13.38
CA GLN A 434 -2.42 -1.05 -13.53
C GLN A 434 -3.62 -0.72 -12.63
N LEU A 435 -4.30 -1.73 -12.09
CA LEU A 435 -5.45 -1.56 -11.21
C LEU A 435 -5.09 -1.60 -9.72
N SER A 436 -3.88 -2.02 -9.37
CA SER A 436 -3.48 -2.19 -7.98
C SER A 436 -2.44 -1.16 -7.55
N ARG A 437 -2.31 -0.98 -6.23
CA ARG A 437 -1.22 -0.20 -5.62
C ARG A 437 0.09 -0.99 -5.48
N LEU A 438 0.21 -2.17 -6.05
CA LEU A 438 1.44 -2.97 -6.07
C LEU A 438 2.65 -2.20 -6.61
N GLU A 439 2.40 -1.11 -7.35
CA GLU A 439 3.42 -0.18 -7.84
C GLU A 439 4.18 0.56 -6.74
N ARG A 440 3.71 0.58 -5.48
CA ARG A 440 4.39 1.30 -4.38
C ARG A 440 5.84 0.88 -4.16
N PHE A 441 6.17 -0.37 -4.47
CA PHE A 441 7.52 -0.91 -4.41
C PHE A 441 8.13 -1.16 -5.78
N GLU A 442 7.38 -0.93 -6.87
CA GLU A 442 7.98 -0.87 -8.19
C GLU A 442 8.93 0.33 -8.20
N ASN A 443 10.17 0.05 -8.48
CA ASN A 443 11.16 1.08 -8.60
C ASN A 443 10.99 1.76 -9.95
N ASP A 444 10.33 2.91 -10.00
CA ASP A 444 10.32 3.81 -11.16
C ASP A 444 11.69 4.46 -11.38
N GLY A 445 12.67 4.07 -10.56
CA GLY A 445 14.00 4.61 -10.56
C GLY A 445 14.86 4.12 -11.71
N ASP A 446 16.04 4.70 -11.75
CA ASP A 446 17.10 4.39 -12.68
C ASP A 446 17.48 2.90 -12.64
N VAL A 447 17.15 2.16 -13.70
CA VAL A 447 17.57 0.77 -13.94
C VAL A 447 18.87 0.69 -14.73
N SER A 448 19.69 1.75 -14.71
CA SER A 448 21.00 1.78 -15.34
C SER A 448 21.90 0.65 -14.84
N GLU A 449 22.81 0.20 -15.69
CA GLU A 449 23.81 -0.81 -15.31
C GLU A 449 24.61 -0.41 -14.08
N THR A 450 24.89 0.89 -13.90
CA THR A 450 25.61 1.42 -12.74
C THR A 450 24.82 1.12 -11.47
N ARG A 451 23.53 1.44 -11.46
CA ARG A 451 22.68 1.20 -10.30
C ARG A 451 22.50 -0.29 -10.00
N VAL A 452 22.39 -1.12 -11.03
CA VAL A 452 22.34 -2.59 -10.92
C VAL A 452 23.61 -3.12 -10.26
N LYS A 453 24.79 -2.69 -10.74
CA LYS A 453 26.09 -3.07 -10.15
C LYS A 453 26.23 -2.63 -8.69
N GLU A 454 25.74 -1.42 -8.34
CA GLU A 454 25.71 -0.96 -6.95
C GLU A 454 24.88 -1.90 -6.06
N VAL A 455 23.68 -2.26 -6.49
CA VAL A 455 22.80 -3.16 -5.72
C VAL A 455 23.41 -4.57 -5.58
N ILE A 456 24.00 -5.11 -6.65
CA ILE A 456 24.68 -6.42 -6.58
C ILE A 456 25.87 -6.36 -5.60
N ASN A 457 26.70 -5.32 -5.67
CA ASN A 457 27.88 -5.17 -4.82
C ASN A 457 27.53 -4.80 -3.37
N ALA A 458 26.32 -4.34 -3.10
CA ALA A 458 25.85 -4.04 -1.74
C ALA A 458 25.44 -5.31 -0.96
N LEU A 459 25.37 -6.49 -1.58
CA LEU A 459 25.22 -7.74 -0.85
C LEU A 459 26.45 -8.02 -0.01
N ASP A 460 26.27 -8.28 1.27
CA ASP A 460 27.34 -8.67 2.16
C ASP A 460 27.73 -10.14 2.00
N SER A 461 28.72 -10.59 2.77
CA SER A 461 29.21 -11.98 2.74
C SER A 461 28.17 -13.02 3.14
N GLU A 462 27.08 -12.62 3.83
CA GLU A 462 25.94 -13.46 4.20
C GLU A 462 24.77 -13.33 3.22
N ASN A 463 24.96 -12.64 2.09
CA ASN A 463 23.96 -12.37 1.06
C ASN A 463 22.78 -11.50 1.55
N ARG A 464 23.07 -10.49 2.39
CA ARG A 464 22.10 -9.55 2.94
C ARG A 464 22.31 -8.14 2.38
N TRP A 465 21.22 -7.41 2.25
CA TRP A 465 21.24 -5.95 2.09
C TRP A 465 20.96 -5.29 3.44
N LEU A 466 22.02 -4.95 4.17
CA LEU A 466 21.90 -4.27 5.45
C LEU A 466 21.74 -2.75 5.25
N VAL A 467 20.88 -2.15 6.08
CA VAL A 467 20.64 -0.70 6.10
C VAL A 467 20.75 -0.13 7.49
N LYS A 468 21.17 1.14 7.60
CA LYS A 468 21.37 1.81 8.90
C LYS A 468 20.12 2.52 9.39
N HIS A 469 19.36 3.13 8.51
CA HIS A 469 18.22 3.96 8.89
C HIS A 469 16.92 3.31 8.43
N VAL A 470 16.13 2.83 9.37
CA VAL A 470 14.79 2.33 9.13
C VAL A 470 13.80 3.15 9.95
N MET A 471 12.63 3.36 9.39
CA MET A 471 11.55 4.03 10.10
C MET A 471 10.74 2.99 10.88
N ILE A 472 11.04 2.86 12.15
CA ILE A 472 10.22 2.07 13.07
C ILE A 472 9.21 3.01 13.69
N SER A 473 7.93 2.78 13.42
CA SER A 473 6.85 3.69 13.84
C SER A 473 6.71 3.77 15.35
N ASN A 474 7.06 2.69 16.06
CA ASN A 474 6.91 2.61 17.50
C ASN A 474 8.02 1.75 18.13
N PRO A 475 9.20 2.32 18.40
CA PRO A 475 10.36 1.58 18.91
C PRO A 475 10.27 1.31 20.43
N TYR A 476 9.10 1.14 21.00
CA TYR A 476 8.89 0.91 22.43
C TYR A 476 9.58 -0.34 22.96
N ILE A 477 9.92 -0.29 24.24
CA ILE A 477 10.42 -1.42 25.02
C ILE A 477 9.43 -1.75 26.11
N GLY A 478 8.88 -2.96 26.10
CA GLY A 478 7.98 -3.45 27.16
C GLY A 478 6.66 -2.72 27.27
N ASP A 479 6.11 -2.67 28.47
CA ASP A 479 4.73 -2.26 28.74
C ASP A 479 4.52 -0.75 28.86
N GLY A 480 5.53 0.02 28.77
CA GLY A 480 5.45 1.46 28.96
C GLY A 480 5.66 1.89 30.41
N GLU A 481 6.35 3.01 30.58
CA GLU A 481 6.46 3.68 31.88
C GLU A 481 5.40 4.78 32.01
N ASN A 482 4.84 4.90 33.20
CA ASN A 482 3.91 5.99 33.51
C ASN A 482 4.70 7.19 34.05
N LYS A 483 5.29 7.97 33.15
CA LYS A 483 5.84 9.28 33.52
C LYS A 483 4.77 10.35 33.36
N GLU A 484 4.80 11.36 34.21
CA GLU A 484 3.93 12.53 34.06
C GLU A 484 4.18 13.16 32.68
N PRO A 485 3.13 13.53 31.93
CA PRO A 485 3.27 14.18 30.65
C PRO A 485 3.89 15.56 30.84
N THR A 486 4.76 15.96 29.93
CA THR A 486 5.18 17.36 29.85
C THR A 486 4.09 18.18 29.18
N ASP A 487 3.92 19.45 29.59
CA ASP A 487 3.06 20.41 28.86
C ASP A 487 3.66 20.78 27.50
N GLU A 488 4.89 20.36 27.25
CA GLU A 488 5.57 20.61 26.01
C GLU A 488 4.94 19.76 24.90
N PHE A 489 4.63 20.43 23.84
CA PHE A 489 3.88 19.88 22.74
C PHE A 489 4.75 18.97 21.86
N ALA A 490 4.36 17.73 21.69
CA ALA A 490 5.02 16.82 20.78
C ALA A 490 4.49 17.00 19.34
N SER A 491 5.21 17.71 18.49
CA SER A 491 4.91 17.85 17.06
C SER A 491 5.44 16.66 16.25
N THR A 492 5.09 15.36 16.58
CA THR A 492 6.20 14.49 16.33
C THR A 492 5.84 13.07 16.07
N THR A 493 6.84 12.35 15.66
CA THR A 493 6.86 10.90 15.58
C THR A 493 6.94 10.31 16.98
N VAL A 494 6.33 9.14 17.13
CA VAL A 494 6.47 8.32 18.32
C VAL A 494 7.95 8.06 18.61
N GLY A 495 8.32 8.17 19.89
CA GLY A 495 9.68 7.91 20.34
C GLY A 495 10.64 9.06 20.11
N ASP A 496 10.18 10.27 19.81
CA ASP A 496 11.05 11.43 19.86
C ASP A 496 11.40 11.83 21.32
N LYS A 497 12.32 12.79 21.46
CA LYS A 497 12.82 13.22 22.77
C LYS A 497 11.76 13.81 23.71
N THR A 498 10.58 14.17 23.20
CA THR A 498 9.46 14.70 23.99
C THR A 498 8.49 13.61 24.41
N ASP A 499 8.55 12.42 23.82
CA ASP A 499 7.75 11.27 24.18
C ASP A 499 8.28 10.64 25.48
N THR A 500 7.46 10.63 26.51
CA THR A 500 7.82 10.02 27.81
C THR A 500 7.47 8.54 27.88
N SER A 501 6.92 7.95 26.82
CA SER A 501 6.76 6.51 26.71
C SER A 501 8.13 5.83 26.58
N PRO A 502 8.34 4.64 27.12
CA PRO A 502 9.63 3.97 27.01
C PRO A 502 9.88 3.56 25.57
N TYR A 503 11.00 3.96 25.05
CA TYR A 503 11.47 3.57 23.74
C TYR A 503 12.99 3.38 23.76
N ARG A 504 13.51 2.76 22.71
CA ARG A 504 14.94 2.58 22.50
C ARG A 504 15.37 3.32 21.25
N ASP A 505 16.43 4.12 21.37
CA ASP A 505 17.08 4.69 20.20
C ASP A 505 17.73 3.57 19.38
N MET A 506 17.33 3.49 18.12
CA MET A 506 17.74 2.47 17.16
C MET A 506 18.56 3.07 16.01
N SER A 507 18.88 4.36 16.06
CA SER A 507 19.47 5.12 14.94
C SER A 507 20.84 4.62 14.47
N GLU A 508 21.64 4.08 15.38
CA GLU A 508 23.00 3.59 15.08
C GLU A 508 23.07 2.10 14.69
N GLN A 509 21.95 1.41 14.68
CA GLN A 509 21.93 -0.03 14.39
C GLN A 509 21.78 -0.30 12.89
N GLN A 510 22.29 -1.46 12.49
CA GLN A 510 22.01 -2.02 11.17
C GLN A 510 20.77 -2.90 11.24
N TYR A 511 20.08 -3.01 10.10
CA TYR A 511 18.85 -3.79 9.99
C TYR A 511 18.85 -4.62 8.71
N ILE A 512 18.26 -5.81 8.79
CA ILE A 512 17.68 -6.50 7.64
C ILE A 512 16.31 -5.86 7.41
N SER A 513 16.06 -5.37 6.20
CA SER A 513 14.82 -4.67 5.85
C SER A 513 14.11 -5.39 4.70
N THR A 514 12.91 -5.93 4.97
CA THR A 514 12.05 -6.53 3.93
C THR A 514 11.67 -5.52 2.85
N PRO A 515 11.27 -4.26 3.16
CA PRO A 515 11.03 -3.24 2.12
C PRO A 515 12.26 -2.94 1.25
N VAL A 516 13.47 -2.93 1.81
CA VAL A 516 14.69 -2.73 1.02
C VAL A 516 15.00 -3.96 0.17
N TYR A 517 14.81 -5.15 0.70
CA TYR A 517 14.93 -6.39 -0.07
C TYR A 517 13.97 -6.36 -1.28
N ILE A 518 12.69 -6.07 -1.08
CA ILE A 518 11.69 -5.95 -2.15
C ILE A 518 12.12 -4.91 -3.19
N ARG A 519 12.53 -3.72 -2.77
CA ARG A 519 12.97 -2.65 -3.66
C ARG A 519 14.19 -3.04 -4.50
N ASN A 520 15.19 -3.66 -3.90
CA ASN A 520 16.38 -4.10 -4.61
C ASN A 520 16.06 -5.23 -5.59
N MET A 521 15.21 -6.18 -5.20
CA MET A 521 14.71 -7.22 -6.09
C MET A 521 13.96 -6.63 -7.28
N ASN A 522 13.05 -5.67 -7.05
CA ASN A 522 12.28 -5.03 -8.12
C ASN A 522 13.19 -4.27 -9.10
N LEU A 523 14.24 -3.61 -8.61
CA LEU A 523 15.24 -2.98 -9.48
C LEU A 523 15.90 -4.02 -10.41
N LEU A 524 16.36 -5.15 -9.87
CA LEU A 524 16.98 -6.23 -10.65
C LEU A 524 15.99 -6.87 -11.61
N ILE A 525 14.74 -7.11 -11.18
CA ILE A 525 13.64 -7.61 -12.00
C ILE A 525 13.37 -6.68 -13.17
N ASN A 526 13.26 -5.37 -12.95
CA ASN A 526 13.00 -4.37 -14.00
C ASN A 526 14.15 -4.25 -14.98
N TYR A 527 15.39 -4.36 -14.50
CA TYR A 527 16.56 -4.47 -15.37
C TYR A 527 16.47 -5.67 -16.30
N LEU A 528 16.18 -6.86 -15.78
CA LEU A 528 16.03 -8.07 -16.58
C LEU A 528 14.85 -7.98 -17.58
N LYS A 529 13.72 -7.38 -17.16
CA LYS A 529 12.58 -7.08 -18.06
C LYS A 529 13.00 -6.16 -19.22
N SER A 530 13.81 -5.13 -18.95
CA SER A 530 14.26 -4.17 -19.97
C SER A 530 15.12 -4.82 -21.06
N ILE A 531 16.04 -5.72 -20.67
CA ILE A 531 16.90 -6.44 -21.60
C ILE A 531 16.09 -7.37 -22.51
N LYS A 532 15.14 -8.13 -21.93
CA LYS A 532 14.29 -9.05 -22.71
C LYS A 532 13.45 -8.30 -23.76
N LYS A 533 12.95 -7.09 -23.45
CA LYS A 533 12.23 -6.25 -24.41
C LYS A 533 13.13 -5.76 -25.54
N THR A 534 14.39 -5.52 -25.28
CA THR A 534 15.36 -5.06 -26.29
C THR A 534 15.75 -6.18 -27.27
N ASN A 535 15.80 -7.43 -26.78
CA ASN A 535 16.17 -8.60 -27.60
C ASN A 535 15.02 -9.15 -28.46
N VAL A 536 13.78 -8.68 -28.28
CA VAL A 536 12.59 -9.07 -29.07
C VAL A 536 12.29 -8.07 -30.21
N LYS A 537 12.93 -6.90 -30.22
CA LYS A 537 12.88 -5.94 -31.35
C LYS A 537 14.01 -6.17 -32.33
#